data_7e26c40392fe845113e5ab3231febc40
#
_entry.id   7e26c40392fe845113e5ab3231febc40
#
_cell.length_a   1.000
_cell.length_b   1.000
_cell.length_c   1.000
_cell.angle_alpha   90.00
_cell.angle_beta   90.00
_cell.angle_gamma   90.00
#
_symmetry.space_group_name_H-M   'P 1'
#
loop_
_entity.id
_entity.type
_entity.pdbx_description
1 polymer ?
#
loop_
_entity_poly.entity_id
_entity_poly.type
_entity_poly.pdbx_seq_one_letter_code
_entity_poly.pdbx_strand_id
1 'polypeptide(L)'
;KYVGEFKNGQMHGQGTYTWADGTKYVGNHENNSGNGQGTITWANGNKYVGEVKDDELHGHGTYTWANGDKYIGLWKDDQRHGQGTYTWADGTVRSGIWNKDQFAEGATTEIQSNDNDKVFAAASGTGFFVSRSGHIITNYHVIEGCDAVKVSFAGDDIKLKTLAVDKKNDLAILKSKITPLKFYSVATEDASLLENIIIAGYP
;
A
#
# COMPACT_ATOMS: atom_id res chain seq x y z
N LYS A 1 -15.51 -6.60 -23.32
CA LYS A 1 -16.67 -5.70 -23.11
C LYS A 1 -16.24 -4.59 -22.14
N TYR A 2 -16.55 -3.34 -22.51
CA TYR A 2 -16.37 -2.19 -21.63
C TYR A 2 -17.73 -1.62 -21.19
N VAL A 3 -17.80 -1.19 -19.91
CA VAL A 3 -18.92 -0.46 -19.34
C VAL A 3 -18.32 0.66 -18.49
N GLY A 4 -18.51 1.90 -18.90
CA GLY A 4 -17.90 3.06 -18.24
C GLY A 4 -18.04 4.34 -19.06
N GLU A 5 -17.25 5.32 -18.67
CA GLU A 5 -17.24 6.64 -19.28
C GLU A 5 -16.47 6.63 -20.61
N PHE A 6 -16.93 7.46 -21.56
CA PHE A 6 -16.26 7.68 -22.84
C PHE A 6 -16.01 9.17 -23.06
N LYS A 7 -14.88 9.48 -23.64
CA LYS A 7 -14.54 10.83 -24.11
C LYS A 7 -13.95 10.74 -25.50
N ASN A 8 -14.51 11.49 -26.44
CA ASN A 8 -14.09 11.48 -27.85
C ASN A 8 -14.07 10.08 -28.50
N GLY A 9 -15.00 9.19 -28.09
CA GLY A 9 -15.09 7.83 -28.61
C GLY A 9 -14.06 6.85 -27.99
N GLN A 10 -13.27 7.28 -27.03
CA GLN A 10 -12.30 6.45 -26.31
C GLN A 10 -12.79 6.15 -24.89
N MET A 11 -12.44 4.98 -24.35
CA MET A 11 -12.64 4.67 -22.94
C MET A 11 -11.90 5.71 -22.11
N HIS A 12 -12.60 6.31 -21.14
CA HIS A 12 -12.08 7.38 -20.31
C HIS A 12 -12.78 7.37 -18.94
N GLY A 13 -12.15 7.97 -17.91
CA GLY A 13 -12.75 8.04 -16.57
C GLY A 13 -12.95 6.66 -15.94
N GLN A 14 -13.96 6.53 -15.08
CA GLN A 14 -14.25 5.29 -14.37
C GLN A 14 -14.94 4.27 -15.29
N GLY A 15 -14.47 3.02 -15.23
CA GLY A 15 -15.08 1.96 -16.01
C GLY A 15 -14.68 0.57 -15.61
N THR A 16 -15.37 -0.40 -16.20
CA THR A 16 -15.08 -1.83 -16.08
C THR A 16 -14.81 -2.40 -17.46
N TYR A 17 -13.62 -2.90 -17.68
CA TYR A 17 -13.27 -3.67 -18.86
C TYR A 17 -13.29 -5.17 -18.52
N THR A 18 -13.96 -5.97 -19.30
CA THR A 18 -14.02 -7.43 -19.15
C THR A 18 -13.48 -8.08 -20.41
N TRP A 19 -12.39 -8.83 -20.30
CA TRP A 19 -11.79 -9.63 -21.38
C TRP A 19 -12.62 -10.89 -21.69
N ALA A 20 -12.29 -11.53 -22.79
CA ALA A 20 -13.01 -12.73 -23.23
C ALA A 20 -12.77 -13.94 -22.31
N ASP A 21 -11.64 -14.00 -21.64
CA ASP A 21 -11.28 -15.04 -20.67
C ASP A 21 -11.95 -14.86 -19.31
N GLY A 22 -12.69 -13.78 -19.10
CA GLY A 22 -13.34 -13.45 -17.82
C GLY A 22 -12.52 -12.56 -16.90
N THR A 23 -11.28 -12.24 -17.25
CA THR A 23 -10.46 -11.23 -16.54
C THR A 23 -11.20 -9.89 -16.55
N LYS A 24 -11.11 -9.14 -15.45
CA LYS A 24 -11.75 -7.83 -15.29
C LYS A 24 -10.77 -6.80 -14.78
N TYR A 25 -10.83 -5.61 -15.35
CA TYR A 25 -10.25 -4.40 -14.78
C TYR A 25 -11.37 -3.43 -14.39
N VAL A 26 -11.32 -2.92 -13.16
CA VAL A 26 -12.22 -1.90 -12.64
C VAL A 26 -11.36 -0.73 -12.17
N GLY A 27 -11.48 0.42 -12.79
CA GLY A 27 -10.64 1.57 -12.45
C GLY A 27 -10.73 2.70 -13.46
N ASN A 28 -9.75 3.60 -13.36
CA ASN A 28 -9.62 4.71 -14.29
C ASN A 28 -9.11 4.24 -15.66
N HIS A 29 -9.67 4.84 -16.72
CA HIS A 29 -9.23 4.66 -18.10
C HIS A 29 -8.84 6.01 -18.68
N GLU A 30 -7.83 6.02 -19.51
CA GLU A 30 -7.41 7.16 -20.32
C GLU A 30 -6.98 6.68 -21.70
N ASN A 31 -7.53 7.30 -22.76
CA ASN A 31 -7.17 7.00 -24.16
C ASN A 31 -7.23 5.50 -24.52
N ASN A 32 -8.30 4.80 -24.08
CA ASN A 32 -8.56 3.36 -24.24
C ASN A 32 -7.72 2.42 -23.38
N SER A 33 -6.83 2.90 -22.51
CA SER A 33 -6.02 2.09 -21.60
C SER A 33 -6.40 2.31 -20.15
N GLY A 34 -6.16 1.32 -19.31
CA GLY A 34 -6.22 1.47 -17.86
C GLY A 34 -5.10 2.40 -17.38
N ASN A 35 -5.46 3.45 -16.65
CA ASN A 35 -4.51 4.41 -16.11
C ASN A 35 -5.01 4.94 -14.76
N GLY A 36 -4.14 4.93 -13.74
CA GLY A 36 -4.46 5.36 -12.38
C GLY A 36 -4.83 4.21 -11.45
N GLN A 37 -5.62 4.47 -10.43
CA GLN A 37 -5.99 3.44 -9.44
C GLN A 37 -7.02 2.47 -10.02
N GLY A 38 -6.80 1.17 -9.80
CA GLY A 38 -7.70 0.14 -10.27
C GLY A 38 -7.56 -1.20 -9.57
N THR A 39 -8.49 -2.08 -9.90
CA THR A 39 -8.50 -3.48 -9.48
C THR A 39 -8.52 -4.36 -10.70
N ILE A 40 -7.55 -5.27 -10.84
CA ILE A 40 -7.57 -6.35 -11.82
C ILE A 40 -7.91 -7.65 -11.10
N THR A 41 -8.86 -8.41 -11.67
CA THR A 41 -9.18 -9.75 -11.21
C THR A 41 -9.06 -10.70 -12.40
N TRP A 42 -8.06 -11.57 -12.36
CA TRP A 42 -7.82 -12.55 -13.42
C TRP A 42 -8.75 -13.76 -13.31
N ALA A 43 -9.01 -14.39 -14.43
CA ALA A 43 -9.84 -15.60 -14.50
C ALA A 43 -9.30 -16.76 -13.64
N ASN A 44 -8.01 -16.81 -13.37
CA ASN A 44 -7.35 -17.79 -12.51
C ASN A 44 -7.49 -17.53 -11.01
N GLY A 45 -8.18 -16.44 -10.62
CA GLY A 45 -8.39 -16.06 -9.22
C GLY A 45 -7.32 -15.14 -8.63
N ASN A 46 -6.28 -14.79 -9.40
CA ASN A 46 -5.35 -13.76 -8.96
C ASN A 46 -6.05 -12.40 -8.91
N LYS A 47 -5.56 -11.51 -8.04
CA LYS A 47 -6.10 -10.16 -7.89
C LYS A 47 -4.98 -9.14 -7.69
N TYR A 48 -5.10 -8.00 -8.35
CA TYR A 48 -4.27 -6.82 -8.10
C TYR A 48 -5.15 -5.65 -7.69
N VAL A 49 -4.67 -4.85 -6.75
CA VAL A 49 -5.25 -3.57 -6.34
C VAL A 49 -4.12 -2.56 -6.25
N GLY A 50 -4.15 -1.52 -7.06
CA GLY A 50 -3.07 -0.53 -7.08
C GLY A 50 -3.09 0.36 -8.31
N GLU A 51 -1.95 0.98 -8.56
CA GLU A 51 -1.74 1.83 -9.71
C GLU A 51 -1.54 0.99 -10.98
N VAL A 52 -2.17 1.43 -12.06
CA VAL A 52 -2.04 0.88 -13.41
C VAL A 52 -1.62 2.02 -14.32
N LYS A 53 -0.72 1.77 -15.24
CA LYS A 53 -0.28 2.72 -16.26
C LYS A 53 -0.21 2.03 -17.61
N ASP A 54 -0.94 2.55 -18.58
CA ASP A 54 -0.98 2.02 -19.95
C ASP A 54 -1.27 0.50 -19.98
N ASP A 55 -2.24 0.05 -19.15
CA ASP A 55 -2.64 -1.33 -18.90
C ASP A 55 -1.64 -2.21 -18.13
N GLU A 56 -0.50 -1.68 -17.68
CA GLU A 56 0.53 -2.40 -16.92
C GLU A 56 0.47 -2.07 -15.42
N LEU A 57 0.82 -3.02 -14.55
CA LEU A 57 0.96 -2.78 -13.13
C LEU A 57 2.11 -1.81 -12.87
N HIS A 58 1.81 -0.73 -12.16
CA HIS A 58 2.76 0.34 -11.93
C HIS A 58 2.61 0.91 -10.50
N GLY A 59 3.58 1.74 -10.06
CA GLY A 59 3.49 2.42 -8.76
C GLY A 59 3.26 1.47 -7.59
N HIS A 60 2.49 1.90 -6.60
CA HIS A 60 2.16 1.07 -5.44
C HIS A 60 0.98 0.14 -5.72
N GLY A 61 1.12 -1.13 -5.32
CA GLY A 61 0.05 -2.09 -5.46
C GLY A 61 0.18 -3.34 -4.60
N THR A 62 -0.96 -4.00 -4.41
CA THR A 62 -1.08 -5.29 -3.74
C THR A 62 -1.49 -6.34 -4.77
N TYR A 63 -0.67 -7.35 -4.94
CA TYR A 63 -0.99 -8.53 -5.74
C TYR A 63 -1.27 -9.71 -4.81
N THR A 64 -2.38 -10.39 -5.01
CA THR A 64 -2.76 -11.60 -4.28
C THR A 64 -2.90 -12.73 -5.29
N TRP A 65 -2.12 -13.78 -5.12
CA TRP A 65 -2.20 -14.98 -5.94
C TRP A 65 -3.34 -15.90 -5.45
N ALA A 66 -3.88 -16.70 -6.34
CA ALA A 66 -4.94 -17.64 -6.02
C ALA A 66 -4.52 -18.71 -4.99
N ASN A 67 -3.21 -18.99 -4.85
CA ASN A 67 -2.66 -19.88 -3.84
C ASN A 67 -2.56 -19.27 -2.44
N GLY A 68 -2.90 -17.98 -2.29
CA GLY A 68 -2.84 -17.26 -1.02
C GLY A 68 -1.56 -16.44 -0.79
N ASP A 69 -0.57 -16.54 -1.68
CA ASP A 69 0.59 -15.65 -1.63
C ASP A 69 0.16 -14.20 -1.85
N LYS A 70 0.94 -13.26 -1.33
CA LYS A 70 0.68 -11.83 -1.47
C LYS A 70 1.98 -11.03 -1.63
N TYR A 71 1.96 -10.06 -2.51
CA TYR A 71 3.00 -9.04 -2.60
C TYR A 71 2.39 -7.65 -2.40
N ILE A 72 3.02 -6.85 -1.56
CA ILE A 72 2.68 -5.45 -1.34
C ILE A 72 3.95 -4.64 -1.59
N GLY A 73 3.93 -3.73 -2.55
CA GLY A 73 5.11 -2.95 -2.87
C GLY A 73 5.00 -2.18 -4.17
N LEU A 74 6.17 -1.74 -4.64
CA LEU A 74 6.29 -1.04 -5.90
C LEU A 74 6.29 -2.00 -7.08
N TRP A 75 5.66 -1.55 -8.16
CA TRP A 75 5.56 -2.21 -9.46
C TRP A 75 6.09 -1.30 -10.54
N LYS A 76 6.66 -1.86 -11.54
CA LYS A 76 7.09 -1.16 -12.75
C LYS A 76 6.99 -2.12 -13.94
N ASP A 77 6.19 -1.74 -14.94
CA ASP A 77 6.05 -2.46 -16.19
C ASP A 77 5.73 -3.95 -15.93
N ASP A 78 4.65 -4.21 -15.14
CA ASP A 78 4.18 -5.52 -14.66
C ASP A 78 5.13 -6.29 -13.73
N GLN A 79 6.28 -5.74 -13.37
CA GLN A 79 7.29 -6.41 -12.56
C GLN A 79 7.39 -5.79 -11.17
N ARG A 80 7.61 -6.62 -10.15
CA ARG A 80 7.95 -6.15 -8.80
C ARG A 80 9.26 -5.38 -8.86
N HIS A 81 9.23 -4.17 -8.33
CA HIS A 81 10.36 -3.25 -8.37
C HIS A 81 10.43 -2.42 -7.09
N GLY A 82 11.64 -1.92 -6.71
CA GLY A 82 11.80 -1.11 -5.51
C GLY A 82 11.42 -1.84 -4.22
N GLN A 83 11.00 -1.10 -3.23
CA GLN A 83 10.61 -1.66 -1.93
C GLN A 83 9.33 -2.49 -2.05
N GLY A 84 9.34 -3.67 -1.40
CA GLY A 84 8.16 -4.52 -1.34
C GLY A 84 8.30 -5.68 -0.38
N THR A 85 7.15 -6.19 0.04
CA THR A 85 7.01 -7.32 0.95
C THR A 85 6.26 -8.43 0.26
N TYR A 86 6.86 -9.60 0.20
CA TYR A 86 6.24 -10.84 -0.26
C TYR A 86 5.87 -11.68 0.95
N THR A 87 4.63 -12.12 1.02
CA THR A 87 4.11 -13.04 2.05
C THR A 87 3.64 -14.30 1.35
N TRP A 88 4.23 -15.44 1.69
CA TRP A 88 3.78 -16.74 1.20
C TRP A 88 2.51 -17.18 1.93
N ALA A 89 1.78 -18.12 1.32
CA ALA A 89 0.56 -18.70 1.90
C ALA A 89 0.79 -19.39 3.26
N ASP A 90 2.02 -19.86 3.52
CA ASP A 90 2.42 -20.45 4.80
C ASP A 90 2.73 -19.40 5.89
N GLY A 91 2.60 -18.11 5.55
CA GLY A 91 2.91 -17.00 6.46
C GLY A 91 4.37 -16.55 6.47
N THR A 92 5.25 -17.21 5.70
CA THR A 92 6.63 -16.74 5.52
C THR A 92 6.64 -15.36 4.88
N VAL A 93 7.49 -14.45 5.34
CA VAL A 93 7.58 -13.08 4.86
C VAL A 93 8.99 -12.75 4.39
N ARG A 94 9.08 -12.08 3.25
CA ARG A 94 10.33 -11.50 2.73
C ARG A 94 10.10 -10.05 2.35
N SER A 95 10.81 -9.13 3.00
CA SER A 95 10.72 -7.70 2.76
C SER A 95 12.07 -7.14 2.33
N GLY A 96 12.07 -6.24 1.35
CA GLY A 96 13.31 -5.61 0.86
C GLY A 96 13.16 -5.06 -0.55
N ILE A 97 14.30 -4.94 -1.24
CA ILE A 97 14.37 -4.38 -2.59
C ILE A 97 14.15 -5.47 -3.64
N TRP A 98 13.32 -5.15 -4.61
CA TRP A 98 13.01 -5.99 -5.77
C TRP A 98 13.50 -5.28 -7.04
N ASN A 99 14.02 -6.02 -7.97
CA ASN A 99 14.44 -5.52 -9.28
C ASN A 99 14.02 -6.52 -10.36
N LYS A 100 13.04 -6.14 -11.19
CA LYS A 100 12.50 -6.99 -12.25
C LYS A 100 12.16 -8.40 -11.75
N ASP A 101 11.25 -8.47 -10.76
CA ASP A 101 10.81 -9.68 -10.07
C ASP A 101 11.87 -10.43 -9.25
N GLN A 102 13.11 -10.02 -9.32
CA GLN A 102 14.20 -10.62 -8.54
C GLN A 102 14.36 -9.87 -7.22
N PHE A 103 14.47 -10.63 -6.15
CA PHE A 103 14.81 -10.08 -4.84
C PHE A 103 16.31 -9.76 -4.81
N ALA A 104 16.66 -8.49 -4.55
CA ALA A 104 18.05 -8.09 -4.43
C ALA A 104 18.63 -8.59 -3.10
N GLU A 105 19.48 -9.60 -3.16
CA GLU A 105 20.25 -10.05 -1.99
C GLU A 105 21.19 -8.93 -1.55
N GLY A 106 21.02 -8.44 -0.32
CA GLY A 106 21.85 -7.36 0.25
C GLY A 106 21.05 -6.28 0.97
N ALA A 107 19.71 -6.27 0.84
CA ALA A 107 18.84 -5.41 1.61
C ALA A 107 17.85 -6.24 2.46
N THR A 108 18.27 -7.44 2.86
CA THR A 108 17.51 -8.27 3.77
C THR A 108 17.63 -7.74 5.17
N THR A 109 16.52 -7.24 5.70
CA THR A 109 16.24 -7.54 7.09
C THR A 109 15.68 -8.97 7.11
N GLU A 110 16.52 -9.98 6.97
CA GLU A 110 16.18 -11.29 7.51
C GLU A 110 16.04 -11.09 9.01
N ILE A 111 14.81 -11.09 9.48
CA ILE A 111 14.55 -11.28 10.89
C ILE A 111 14.78 -12.77 11.13
N GLN A 112 16.07 -13.14 11.36
CA GLN A 112 16.36 -14.42 11.99
C GLN A 112 15.85 -14.29 13.42
N SER A 113 14.69 -14.90 13.66
CA SER A 113 14.11 -15.03 14.99
C SER A 113 15.01 -15.91 15.87
N ASN A 114 15.71 -15.30 16.81
CA ASN A 114 16.04 -16.01 18.03
C ASN A 114 14.73 -16.21 18.82
N ASP A 115 14.49 -17.42 19.26
CA ASP A 115 13.24 -18.07 19.65
C ASP A 115 12.44 -17.48 20.81
N ASN A 116 12.57 -16.21 21.20
CA ASN A 116 11.80 -15.64 22.32
C ASN A 116 11.15 -14.27 22.08
N ASP A 117 11.31 -13.64 20.89
CA ASP A 117 10.61 -12.40 20.54
C ASP A 117 10.16 -12.45 19.07
N LYS A 118 9.28 -13.40 18.74
CA LYS A 118 8.66 -13.46 17.40
C LYS A 118 7.72 -12.28 17.20
N VAL A 119 8.26 -11.17 16.72
CA VAL A 119 7.43 -10.10 16.15
C VAL A 119 7.11 -10.47 14.71
N PHE A 120 5.94 -11.04 14.48
CA PHE A 120 5.43 -11.25 13.14
C PHE A 120 5.00 -9.89 12.58
N ALA A 121 5.45 -9.54 11.37
CA ALA A 121 4.87 -8.41 10.66
C ALA A 121 3.43 -8.78 10.27
N ALA A 122 2.47 -8.43 11.10
CA ALA A 122 1.06 -8.74 10.88
C ALA A 122 0.47 -7.90 9.72
N ALA A 123 1.03 -6.71 9.47
CA ALA A 123 0.66 -5.83 8.38
C ALA A 123 1.80 -4.87 8.04
N SER A 124 1.82 -4.38 6.79
CA SER A 124 2.67 -3.27 6.38
C SER A 124 1.80 -2.20 5.72
N GLY A 125 2.12 -0.95 5.96
CA GLY A 125 1.37 0.17 5.42
C GLY A 125 2.20 1.44 5.46
N THR A 126 1.67 2.51 4.86
CA THR A 126 2.30 3.82 4.82
C THR A 126 1.78 4.69 5.94
N GLY A 127 2.68 5.43 6.57
CA GLY A 127 2.34 6.46 7.54
C GLY A 127 3.03 7.78 7.20
N PHE A 128 2.39 8.89 7.53
CA PHE A 128 2.89 10.23 7.23
C PHE A 128 3.21 10.98 8.53
N PHE A 129 4.39 11.60 8.60
CA PHE A 129 4.67 12.54 9.66
C PHE A 129 3.82 13.81 9.52
N VAL A 130 3.07 14.12 10.55
CA VAL A 130 2.17 15.28 10.59
C VAL A 130 2.61 16.35 11.59
N SER A 131 3.72 16.13 12.28
CA SER A 131 4.30 17.14 13.17
C SER A 131 5.81 16.96 13.33
N ARG A 132 6.52 18.05 13.65
CA ARG A 132 7.95 18.00 14.02
C ARG A 132 8.22 17.17 15.27
N SER A 133 7.23 17.01 16.13
CA SER A 133 7.38 16.20 17.33
C SER A 133 7.22 14.69 17.07
N GLY A 134 7.11 14.25 15.81
CA GLY A 134 7.11 12.85 15.42
C GLY A 134 5.74 12.17 15.51
N HIS A 135 4.64 12.91 15.34
CA HIS A 135 3.33 12.28 15.15
C HIS A 135 3.20 11.75 13.72
N ILE A 136 2.62 10.57 13.60
CA ILE A 136 2.39 9.86 12.33
C ILE A 136 0.92 9.54 12.24
N ILE A 137 0.31 9.76 11.09
CA ILE A 137 -1.02 9.26 10.74
C ILE A 137 -0.86 8.05 9.81
N THR A 138 -1.62 7.00 10.07
CA THR A 138 -1.74 5.79 9.23
C THR A 138 -3.15 5.26 9.27
N ASN A 139 -3.48 4.28 8.43
CA ASN A 139 -4.75 3.58 8.50
C ASN A 139 -4.82 2.67 9.73
N TYR A 140 -6.00 2.59 10.37
CA TYR A 140 -6.19 1.77 11.56
C TYR A 140 -5.99 0.27 11.26
N HIS A 141 -6.51 -0.22 10.13
CA HIS A 141 -6.36 -1.64 9.74
C HIS A 141 -4.89 -2.08 9.60
N VAL A 142 -3.95 -1.14 9.37
CA VAL A 142 -2.50 -1.43 9.31
C VAL A 142 -1.94 -1.82 10.68
N ILE A 143 -2.55 -1.35 11.75
CA ILE A 143 -2.09 -1.57 13.14
C ILE A 143 -3.05 -2.41 13.97
N GLU A 144 -4.21 -2.80 13.41
CA GLU A 144 -5.23 -3.57 14.12
C GLU A 144 -4.67 -4.96 14.51
N GLY A 145 -4.81 -5.31 15.79
CA GLY A 145 -4.32 -6.58 16.32
C GLY A 145 -2.79 -6.68 16.50
N CYS A 146 -2.04 -5.59 16.27
CA CYS A 146 -0.60 -5.59 16.48
C CYS A 146 -0.24 -5.35 17.95
N ASP A 147 0.58 -6.23 18.53
CA ASP A 147 1.16 -6.04 19.87
C ASP A 147 2.19 -4.91 19.89
N ALA A 148 2.85 -4.67 18.76
CA ALA A 148 3.82 -3.59 18.60
C ALA A 148 3.79 -3.01 17.18
N VAL A 149 3.85 -1.69 17.08
CA VAL A 149 3.96 -0.97 15.82
C VAL A 149 5.38 -0.40 15.72
N LYS A 150 6.01 -0.60 14.57
CA LYS A 150 7.34 -0.06 14.25
C LYS A 150 7.30 0.68 12.91
N VAL A 151 8.18 1.63 12.73
CA VAL A 151 8.47 2.27 11.44
C VAL A 151 9.94 2.09 11.11
N SER A 152 10.23 1.68 9.89
CA SER A 152 11.61 1.70 9.37
C SER A 152 11.91 3.11 8.85
N PHE A 153 12.89 3.77 9.43
CA PHE A 153 13.31 5.11 9.06
C PHE A 153 14.83 5.20 9.03
N ALA A 154 15.37 5.56 7.87
CA ALA A 154 16.83 5.66 7.64
C ALA A 154 17.62 4.38 7.96
N GLY A 155 16.99 3.20 7.84
CA GLY A 155 17.60 1.92 8.13
C GLY A 155 17.41 1.40 9.56
N ASP A 156 16.81 2.18 10.43
CA ASP A 156 16.51 1.80 11.81
C ASP A 156 15.03 1.48 12.01
N ASP A 157 14.73 0.43 12.78
CA ASP A 157 13.38 0.10 13.22
C ASP A 157 13.06 0.84 14.52
N ILE A 158 12.12 1.76 14.43
CA ILE A 158 11.74 2.63 15.53
C ILE A 158 10.36 2.23 16.04
N LYS A 159 10.30 1.88 17.31
CA LYS A 159 9.03 1.54 17.98
C LYS A 159 8.13 2.77 18.09
N LEU A 160 6.86 2.60 17.73
CA LEU A 160 5.85 3.65 17.80
C LEU A 160 4.90 3.38 18.98
N LYS A 161 4.36 4.46 19.52
CA LYS A 161 3.27 4.39 20.50
C LYS A 161 1.98 4.81 19.84
N THR A 162 0.95 3.97 19.89
CA THR A 162 -0.40 4.36 19.47
C THR A 162 -0.96 5.37 20.46
N LEU A 163 -1.40 6.52 19.97
CA LEU A 163 -2.01 7.59 20.75
C LEU A 163 -3.53 7.54 20.68
N ALA A 164 -4.08 7.36 19.49
CA ALA A 164 -5.51 7.33 19.23
C ALA A 164 -5.82 6.48 17.99
N VAL A 165 -7.03 5.95 17.94
CA VAL A 165 -7.57 5.23 16.78
C VAL A 165 -9.00 5.66 16.52
N ASP A 166 -9.37 5.79 15.25
CA ASP A 166 -10.72 5.94 14.77
C ASP A 166 -11.04 4.77 13.85
N LYS A 167 -11.70 3.75 14.40
CA LYS A 167 -12.04 2.53 13.66
C LYS A 167 -13.06 2.79 12.55
N LYS A 168 -13.96 3.76 12.73
CA LYS A 168 -15.02 4.09 11.78
C LYS A 168 -14.44 4.70 10.50
N ASN A 169 -13.43 5.56 10.65
CA ASN A 169 -12.79 6.26 9.54
C ASN A 169 -11.46 5.61 9.13
N ASP A 170 -11.11 4.45 9.71
CA ASP A 170 -9.89 3.71 9.44
C ASP A 170 -8.62 4.55 9.64
N LEU A 171 -8.53 5.29 10.74
CA LEU A 171 -7.40 6.16 11.04
C LEU A 171 -6.75 5.81 12.38
N ALA A 172 -5.43 5.96 12.44
CA ALA A 172 -4.66 5.86 13.66
C ALA A 172 -3.60 6.96 13.75
N ILE A 173 -3.40 7.47 14.95
CA ILE A 173 -2.35 8.43 15.29
C ILE A 173 -1.30 7.71 16.13
N LEU A 174 -0.08 7.74 15.66
CA LEU A 174 1.07 7.13 16.28
C LEU A 174 2.09 8.20 16.70
N LYS A 175 2.93 7.88 17.67
CA LYS A 175 4.01 8.74 18.15
C LYS A 175 5.36 8.01 18.01
N SER A 176 6.31 8.67 17.37
CA SER A 176 7.71 8.28 17.32
C SER A 176 8.57 9.19 18.19
N LYS A 177 9.82 8.78 18.43
CA LYS A 177 10.87 9.65 18.98
C LYS A 177 11.64 10.40 17.90
N ILE A 178 11.27 10.21 16.63
CA ILE A 178 11.91 10.85 15.47
C ILE A 178 11.49 12.32 15.41
N THR A 179 12.45 13.20 15.13
CA THR A 179 12.19 14.57 14.70
C THR A 179 12.34 14.62 13.19
N PRO A 180 11.24 14.56 12.40
CA PRO A 180 11.33 14.50 10.95
C PRO A 180 11.80 15.83 10.37
N LEU A 181 12.64 15.79 9.34
CA LEU A 181 13.08 16.98 8.58
C LEU A 181 11.93 17.59 7.77
N LYS A 182 11.02 16.75 7.30
CA LYS A 182 9.80 17.13 6.57
C LYS A 182 8.59 16.48 7.22
N PHE A 183 7.49 17.21 7.27
CA PHE A 183 6.19 16.71 7.75
C PHE A 183 5.08 17.46 7.03
N TYR A 184 3.91 16.85 6.96
CA TYR A 184 2.72 17.50 6.44
C TYR A 184 2.03 18.21 7.60
N SER A 185 1.80 19.53 7.49
CA SER A 185 1.00 20.23 8.48
C SER A 185 -0.48 19.92 8.24
N VAL A 186 -1.14 19.42 9.28
CA VAL A 186 -2.59 19.37 9.31
C VAL A 186 -3.10 20.78 9.59
N ALA A 187 -4.12 21.25 8.86
CA ALA A 187 -4.67 22.59 9.03
C ALA A 187 -5.03 22.86 10.51
N THR A 188 -4.66 24.06 10.98
CA THR A 188 -4.76 24.42 12.39
C THR A 188 -6.07 25.10 12.78
N GLU A 189 -7.00 25.27 11.85
CA GLU A 189 -8.30 25.89 12.13
C GLU A 189 -9.37 24.82 12.27
N ASP A 190 -9.90 24.72 13.49
CA ASP A 190 -11.10 23.98 13.90
C ASP A 190 -11.25 22.54 13.33
N ALA A 191 -10.20 21.77 13.40
CA ALA A 191 -10.36 20.34 13.35
C ALA A 191 -10.93 19.88 14.69
N SER A 192 -12.23 19.92 14.86
CA SER A 192 -12.86 18.92 15.71
C SER A 192 -12.33 17.57 15.21
N LEU A 193 -11.54 16.94 16.05
CA LEU A 193 -10.70 15.79 15.74
C LEU A 193 -11.43 14.86 14.76
N LEU A 194 -10.90 14.70 13.53
CA LEU A 194 -11.27 13.71 12.52
C LEU A 194 -12.50 13.96 11.63
N GLU A 195 -13.27 15.03 11.74
CA GLU A 195 -14.43 15.22 10.85
C GLU A 195 -14.09 15.68 9.42
N ASN A 196 -12.91 16.24 9.18
CA ASN A 196 -12.53 16.80 7.87
C ASN A 196 -11.07 16.59 7.48
N ILE A 197 -10.46 15.45 7.74
CA ILE A 197 -9.14 15.17 7.19
C ILE A 197 -9.30 14.67 5.75
N ILE A 198 -9.09 15.55 4.78
CA ILE A 198 -8.83 15.15 3.39
C ILE A 198 -7.37 14.71 3.35
N ILE A 199 -7.10 13.42 3.33
CA ILE A 199 -5.80 12.89 2.99
C ILE A 199 -5.72 12.95 1.48
N ALA A 200 -5.15 14.03 0.94
CA ALA A 200 -4.74 14.07 -0.45
C ALA A 200 -3.60 13.06 -0.59
N GLY A 201 -3.88 11.92 -1.20
CA GLY A 201 -2.85 10.99 -1.61
C GLY A 201 -1.87 11.72 -2.53
N TYR A 202 -0.60 11.36 -2.41
CA TYR A 202 0.46 11.89 -3.27
C TYR A 202 0.14 11.50 -4.73
N PRO A 203 0.29 12.44 -5.68
CA PRO A 203 0.19 12.12 -7.10
C PRO A 203 1.32 11.21 -7.53
#